data_f8f862cd4f632fbda2f648289f626666
#
_entry.id   f8f862cd4f632fbda2f648289f626666
#
_cell.length_a   1.000
_cell.length_b   1.000
_cell.length_c   1.000
_cell.angle_alpha   90.00
_cell.angle_beta   90.00
_cell.angle_gamma   90.00
#
_symmetry.space_group_name_H-M   'P 1'
#
loop_
_entity.id
_entity.type
_entity.pdbx_description
1 polymer ?
#
loop_
_entity_poly.entity_id
_entity_poly.type
_entity_poly.pdbx_seq_one_letter_code
_entity_poly.pdbx_strand_id
1 'polypeptide(L)'
;MFFSCTKNIEVLKQRLNNCFDVIDKSFTVANKSLAILYIKSLVNNDLLALALLNPIYKAKSIESTKMLKDDVIRLGDMTLETEEKKVLDGVLDGKVALFLEGDSTCLLIDIKNVPARSPAEPPTSAVIYGPRMGFTENVAINIAMLRKRLPSPSFVVQNFMVGRHTKTKILVCHLDGIASKKTVKEICKKIESINIDGVIDSSYILEFFQGKNTIFKRAGLAEKPDIVTAKLLEGRVAILVDGSPIALTLPFMVFEDLQNSTLRDLKEILNIFAI
;
A
#
# COMPACT_ATOMS: atom_id res chain seq x y z
N MET A 1 -12.21 5.57 -21.20
CA MET A 1 -11.51 6.76 -20.60
C MET A 1 -12.04 8.04 -21.24
N PHE A 2 -11.81 9.18 -20.63
CA PHE A 2 -12.21 10.51 -21.14
C PHE A 2 -11.08 11.15 -21.93
N PHE A 3 -11.41 12.12 -22.78
CA PHE A 3 -10.41 12.91 -23.52
C PHE A 3 -9.66 13.92 -22.63
N SER A 4 -10.12 14.14 -21.40
CA SER A 4 -9.47 15.04 -20.43
C SER A 4 -8.63 14.27 -19.41
N CYS A 5 -7.36 14.64 -19.30
CA CYS A 5 -6.43 14.11 -18.31
C CYS A 5 -6.93 14.31 -16.89
N THR A 6 -7.38 15.54 -16.56
CA THR A 6 -7.86 15.89 -15.22
C THR A 6 -9.03 15.00 -14.80
N LYS A 7 -10.01 14.83 -15.70
CA LYS A 7 -11.19 13.99 -15.42
C LYS A 7 -10.82 12.51 -15.21
N ASN A 8 -9.87 11.99 -16.00
CA ASN A 8 -9.37 10.63 -15.83
C ASN A 8 -8.71 10.43 -14.47
N ILE A 9 -7.85 11.38 -14.06
CA ILE A 9 -7.17 11.35 -12.76
C ILE A 9 -8.19 11.41 -11.61
N GLU A 10 -9.17 12.34 -11.66
CA GLU A 10 -10.19 12.49 -10.62
C GLU A 10 -11.01 11.22 -10.44
N VAL A 11 -11.49 10.62 -11.53
CA VAL A 11 -12.28 9.39 -11.48
C VAL A 11 -11.47 8.24 -10.88
N LEU A 12 -10.24 8.04 -11.33
CA LEU A 12 -9.39 6.97 -10.80
C LEU A 12 -9.01 7.18 -9.33
N LYS A 13 -8.72 8.42 -8.92
CA LYS A 13 -8.46 8.74 -7.51
C LYS A 13 -9.68 8.47 -6.62
N GLN A 14 -10.88 8.83 -7.08
CA GLN A 14 -12.12 8.51 -6.37
C GLN A 14 -12.31 6.99 -6.24
N ARG A 15 -12.08 6.23 -7.32
CA ARG A 15 -12.12 4.76 -7.28
C ARG A 15 -11.10 4.16 -6.30
N LEU A 16 -9.97 4.81 -6.12
CA LEU A 16 -8.91 4.43 -5.19
C LEU A 16 -9.06 5.09 -3.80
N ASN A 17 -10.26 5.59 -3.46
CA ASN A 17 -10.58 6.22 -2.17
C ASN A 17 -9.64 7.38 -1.78
N ASN A 18 -9.08 8.10 -2.75
CA ASN A 18 -8.10 9.16 -2.53
C ASN A 18 -6.97 8.76 -1.57
N CYS A 19 -6.49 7.51 -1.65
CA CYS A 19 -5.46 7.00 -0.79
C CYS A 19 -4.18 7.85 -0.83
N PHE A 20 -3.53 7.98 0.31
CA PHE A 20 -2.30 8.75 0.47
C PHE A 20 -1.16 8.32 -0.48
N ASP A 21 -1.04 7.05 -0.78
CA ASP A 21 0.03 6.48 -1.61
C ASP A 21 -0.28 6.49 -3.11
N VAL A 22 -1.48 6.94 -3.51
CA VAL A 22 -1.86 7.19 -4.90
C VAL A 22 -1.38 8.58 -5.30
N ILE A 23 -0.39 8.62 -6.18
CA ILE A 23 0.24 9.85 -6.63
C ILE A 23 -0.22 10.17 -8.05
N ASP A 24 -0.59 11.42 -8.25
CA ASP A 24 -0.81 11.99 -9.56
C ASP A 24 0.14 13.17 -9.82
N LYS A 25 0.51 13.36 -11.07
CA LYS A 25 1.32 14.49 -11.52
C LYS A 25 0.88 14.90 -12.91
N SER A 26 0.53 16.18 -13.05
CA SER A 26 0.23 16.81 -14.34
C SER A 26 1.39 17.70 -14.77
N PHE A 27 1.68 17.73 -16.07
CA PHE A 27 2.76 18.51 -16.65
C PHE A 27 2.49 18.78 -18.13
N THR A 28 3.18 19.77 -18.70
CA THR A 28 3.01 20.18 -20.10
C THR A 28 4.34 20.02 -20.83
N VAL A 29 4.30 19.35 -22.01
CA VAL A 29 5.45 19.18 -22.91
C VAL A 29 4.98 19.37 -24.35
N ALA A 30 5.76 20.09 -25.17
CA ALA A 30 5.44 20.38 -26.56
C ALA A 30 4.00 20.90 -26.76
N ASN A 31 3.53 21.81 -25.89
CA ASN A 31 2.17 22.38 -25.89
C ASN A 31 1.04 21.37 -25.66
N LYS A 32 1.34 20.18 -25.15
CA LYS A 32 0.37 19.16 -24.78
C LYS A 32 0.40 18.94 -23.28
N SER A 33 -0.79 18.84 -22.67
CA SER A 33 -0.94 18.48 -21.25
C SER A 33 -0.94 16.98 -21.11
N LEU A 34 -0.15 16.49 -20.16
CA LEU A 34 -0.07 15.09 -19.81
C LEU A 34 -0.33 14.93 -18.30
N ALA A 35 -0.80 13.77 -17.92
CA ALA A 35 -0.93 13.40 -16.52
C ALA A 35 -0.54 11.94 -16.31
N ILE A 36 0.08 11.67 -15.17
CA ILE A 36 0.38 10.31 -14.73
C ILE A 36 -0.31 10.03 -13.40
N LEU A 37 -0.68 8.77 -13.19
CA LEU A 37 -1.21 8.27 -11.93
C LEU A 37 -0.59 6.92 -11.62
N TYR A 38 -0.15 6.74 -10.37
CA TYR A 38 0.48 5.49 -9.93
C TYR A 38 0.43 5.33 -8.42
N ILE A 39 0.67 4.11 -7.93
CA ILE A 39 0.85 3.83 -6.49
C ILE A 39 2.33 3.89 -6.16
N LYS A 40 2.72 4.87 -5.34
CA LYS A 40 4.13 5.19 -5.03
C LYS A 40 4.95 4.01 -4.51
N SER A 41 4.35 3.19 -3.67
CA SER A 41 5.03 2.05 -3.05
C SER A 41 5.30 0.88 -4.01
N LEU A 42 4.58 0.82 -5.15
CA LEU A 42 4.69 -0.26 -6.14
C LEU A 42 5.58 0.09 -7.34
N VAL A 43 5.90 1.35 -7.55
CA VAL A 43 6.62 1.86 -8.73
C VAL A 43 8.08 2.15 -8.40
N ASN A 44 8.98 1.83 -9.32
CA ASN A 44 10.40 2.21 -9.23
C ASN A 44 10.57 3.69 -9.63
N ASN A 45 10.89 4.54 -8.64
CA ASN A 45 11.00 5.97 -8.84
C ASN A 45 12.16 6.39 -9.76
N ASP A 46 13.25 5.63 -9.79
CA ASP A 46 14.39 5.92 -10.66
C ASP A 46 14.04 5.64 -12.12
N LEU A 47 13.38 4.51 -12.39
CA LEU A 47 12.86 4.21 -13.73
C LEU A 47 11.77 5.19 -14.15
N LEU A 48 10.89 5.61 -13.24
CA LEU A 48 9.89 6.65 -13.48
C LEU A 48 10.55 7.95 -13.96
N ALA A 49 11.60 8.39 -13.27
CA ALA A 49 12.30 9.63 -13.60
C ALA A 49 13.12 9.50 -14.88
N LEU A 50 13.96 8.48 -14.98
CA LEU A 50 14.98 8.35 -16.03
C LEU A 50 14.41 7.76 -17.32
N ALA A 51 13.59 6.72 -17.22
CA ALA A 51 13.14 5.98 -18.39
C ALA A 51 11.76 6.43 -18.91
N LEU A 52 10.94 7.06 -18.06
CA LEU A 52 9.63 7.55 -18.45
C LEU A 52 9.61 9.08 -18.61
N LEU A 53 9.83 9.84 -17.55
CA LEU A 53 9.65 11.30 -17.58
C LEU A 53 10.72 12.00 -18.42
N ASN A 54 11.98 11.61 -18.30
CA ASN A 54 13.07 12.27 -19.02
C ASN A 54 12.95 12.20 -20.55
N PRO A 55 12.63 11.04 -21.19
CA PRO A 55 12.34 11.00 -22.62
C PRO A 55 11.15 11.87 -23.03
N ILE A 56 10.07 11.87 -22.23
CA ILE A 56 8.89 12.70 -22.52
C ILE A 56 9.26 14.19 -22.50
N TYR A 57 10.01 14.67 -21.50
CA TYR A 57 10.43 16.08 -21.43
C TYR A 57 11.34 16.51 -22.58
N LYS A 58 12.06 15.57 -23.22
CA LYS A 58 12.92 15.83 -24.37
C LYS A 58 12.19 15.73 -25.71
N ALA A 59 10.93 15.29 -25.72
CA ALA A 59 10.16 15.16 -26.95
C ALA A 59 9.86 16.52 -27.56
N LYS A 60 10.12 16.65 -28.85
CA LYS A 60 9.90 17.90 -29.63
C LYS A 60 8.43 18.07 -30.03
N SER A 61 7.72 16.98 -30.22
CA SER A 61 6.27 16.94 -30.50
C SER A 61 5.63 15.73 -29.85
N ILE A 62 4.37 15.84 -29.49
CA ILE A 62 3.55 14.76 -28.94
C ILE A 62 2.18 14.87 -29.60
N GLU A 63 1.82 13.90 -30.44
CA GLU A 63 0.56 13.92 -31.19
C GLU A 63 -0.47 12.96 -30.62
N SER A 64 -0.04 11.79 -30.16
CA SER A 64 -0.90 10.73 -29.64
C SER A 64 -0.22 9.90 -28.56
N THR A 65 -1.02 9.20 -27.77
CA THR A 65 -0.54 8.22 -26.78
C THR A 65 0.21 7.07 -27.46
N LYS A 66 -0.18 6.71 -28.69
CA LYS A 66 0.53 5.70 -29.47
C LYS A 66 1.95 6.15 -29.85
N MET A 67 2.12 7.41 -30.27
CA MET A 67 3.46 7.98 -30.56
C MET A 67 4.34 7.97 -29.30
N LEU A 68 3.78 8.27 -28.13
CA LEU A 68 4.55 8.18 -26.88
C LEU A 68 5.09 6.77 -26.64
N LYS A 69 4.27 5.75 -26.93
CA LYS A 69 4.66 4.35 -26.79
C LYS A 69 5.73 3.93 -27.80
N ASP A 70 5.54 4.27 -29.07
CA ASP A 70 6.33 3.70 -30.17
C ASP A 70 7.66 4.47 -30.39
N ASP A 71 7.65 5.80 -30.21
CA ASP A 71 8.77 6.66 -30.62
C ASP A 71 9.51 7.34 -29.46
N VAL A 72 8.81 7.63 -28.35
CA VAL A 72 9.36 8.46 -27.26
C VAL A 72 9.86 7.62 -26.09
N ILE A 73 9.02 6.70 -25.61
CA ILE A 73 9.30 5.89 -24.40
C ILE A 73 9.89 4.56 -24.84
N ARG A 74 11.11 4.26 -24.36
CA ARG A 74 11.84 3.05 -24.74
C ARG A 74 11.81 2.01 -23.59
N LEU A 75 10.61 1.64 -23.17
CA LEU A 75 10.39 0.60 -22.16
C LEU A 75 9.69 -0.61 -22.81
N GLY A 76 10.04 -1.81 -22.36
CA GLY A 76 9.60 -3.04 -23.04
C GLY A 76 8.14 -3.38 -22.83
N ASP A 77 7.62 -3.18 -21.63
CA ASP A 77 6.24 -3.60 -21.29
C ASP A 77 5.31 -2.39 -21.14
N MET A 78 4.62 -2.08 -22.25
CA MET A 78 3.67 -0.97 -22.35
C MET A 78 2.42 -1.41 -23.10
N THR A 79 1.24 -1.13 -22.54
CA THR A 79 -0.06 -1.45 -23.14
C THR A 79 -0.93 -0.22 -23.28
N LEU A 80 -1.67 -0.13 -24.38
CA LEU A 80 -2.67 0.90 -24.62
C LEU A 80 -4.03 0.37 -24.16
N GLU A 81 -4.72 1.13 -23.29
CA GLU A 81 -5.99 0.75 -22.73
C GLU A 81 -7.01 1.89 -22.81
N THR A 82 -8.26 1.53 -23.10
CA THR A 82 -9.38 2.49 -23.16
C THR A 82 -10.42 2.25 -22.07
N GLU A 83 -10.41 1.06 -21.46
CA GLU A 83 -11.35 0.67 -20.44
C GLU A 83 -10.87 1.10 -19.04
N GLU A 84 -11.72 1.85 -18.31
CA GLU A 84 -11.42 2.33 -16.95
C GLU A 84 -11.00 1.19 -16.02
N LYS A 85 -11.70 0.05 -16.08
CA LYS A 85 -11.44 -1.11 -15.23
C LYS A 85 -10.02 -1.65 -15.44
N LYS A 86 -9.61 -1.84 -16.70
CA LYS A 86 -8.26 -2.34 -17.02
C LYS A 86 -7.17 -1.38 -16.62
N VAL A 87 -7.43 -0.07 -16.74
CA VAL A 87 -6.49 0.96 -16.26
C VAL A 87 -6.38 0.90 -14.75
N LEU A 88 -7.49 0.79 -14.03
CA LEU A 88 -7.51 0.65 -12.58
C LEU A 88 -6.77 -0.60 -12.12
N ASP A 89 -7.05 -1.76 -12.75
CA ASP A 89 -6.38 -3.02 -12.45
C ASP A 89 -4.87 -2.92 -12.72
N GLY A 90 -4.46 -2.24 -13.80
CA GLY A 90 -3.05 -1.99 -14.10
C GLY A 90 -2.35 -1.13 -13.03
N VAL A 91 -2.99 -0.07 -12.54
CA VAL A 91 -2.46 0.77 -11.46
C VAL A 91 -2.34 -0.02 -10.14
N LEU A 92 -3.35 -0.84 -9.83
CA LEU A 92 -3.32 -1.71 -8.65
C LEU A 92 -2.24 -2.79 -8.73
N ASP A 93 -1.91 -3.25 -9.94
CA ASP A 93 -0.80 -4.17 -10.22
C ASP A 93 0.57 -3.47 -10.19
N GLY A 94 0.65 -2.14 -10.01
CA GLY A 94 1.88 -1.37 -9.90
C GLY A 94 2.39 -0.77 -11.20
N LYS A 95 1.56 -0.67 -12.24
CA LYS A 95 1.86 0.06 -13.48
C LYS A 95 1.61 1.56 -13.29
N VAL A 96 2.28 2.36 -14.10
CA VAL A 96 2.02 3.79 -14.23
C VAL A 96 1.01 4.01 -15.34
N ALA A 97 -0.10 4.69 -15.03
CA ALA A 97 -1.07 5.15 -16.02
C ALA A 97 -0.69 6.54 -16.51
N LEU A 98 -0.49 6.71 -17.83
CA LEU A 98 -0.17 7.98 -18.48
C LEU A 98 -1.31 8.36 -19.42
N PHE A 99 -1.74 9.60 -19.31
CA PHE A 99 -2.82 10.22 -20.09
C PHE A 99 -2.29 11.40 -20.88
N LEU A 100 -2.80 11.57 -22.09
CA LEU A 100 -2.56 12.73 -22.97
C LEU A 100 -3.87 13.48 -23.16
N GLU A 101 -3.87 14.79 -22.97
CA GLU A 101 -5.04 15.63 -23.22
C GLU A 101 -5.47 15.57 -24.68
N GLY A 102 -6.76 15.31 -24.91
CA GLY A 102 -7.33 15.11 -26.25
C GLY A 102 -7.26 13.68 -26.76
N ASP A 103 -6.71 12.73 -26.00
CA ASP A 103 -6.69 11.29 -26.31
C ASP A 103 -7.48 10.51 -25.25
N SER A 104 -8.35 9.62 -25.67
CA SER A 104 -9.15 8.75 -24.76
C SER A 104 -8.41 7.46 -24.38
N THR A 105 -7.18 7.29 -24.84
CA THR A 105 -6.35 6.11 -24.60
C THR A 105 -5.39 6.38 -23.46
N CYS A 106 -5.31 5.46 -22.51
CA CYS A 106 -4.30 5.44 -21.46
C CYS A 106 -3.14 4.55 -21.86
N LEU A 107 -1.91 5.00 -21.63
CA LEU A 107 -0.71 4.15 -21.72
C LEU A 107 -0.37 3.62 -20.34
N LEU A 108 -0.48 2.30 -20.15
CA LEU A 108 -0.01 1.59 -18.97
C LEU A 108 1.44 1.15 -19.17
N ILE A 109 2.30 1.51 -18.23
CA ILE A 109 3.74 1.28 -18.31
C ILE A 109 4.18 0.46 -17.10
N ASP A 110 4.77 -0.71 -17.33
CA ASP A 110 5.28 -1.57 -16.26
C ASP A 110 6.69 -1.16 -15.87
N ILE A 111 6.79 -0.48 -14.74
CA ILE A 111 8.04 -0.10 -14.08
C ILE A 111 7.96 -0.42 -12.58
N LYS A 112 7.52 -1.65 -12.29
CA LYS A 112 7.34 -2.13 -10.91
C LYS A 112 8.62 -2.06 -10.11
N ASN A 113 8.46 -1.73 -8.84
CA ASN A 113 9.54 -1.82 -7.88
C ASN A 113 9.74 -3.30 -7.50
N VAL A 114 10.85 -3.88 -7.95
CA VAL A 114 11.28 -5.22 -7.51
C VAL A 114 12.22 -5.00 -6.32
N PRO A 115 11.84 -5.37 -5.09
CA PRO A 115 12.73 -5.24 -3.94
C PRO A 115 14.05 -6.00 -4.18
N ALA A 116 15.18 -5.33 -4.02
CA ALA A 116 16.51 -5.91 -4.24
C ALA A 116 16.88 -7.02 -3.22
N ARG A 117 16.15 -7.10 -2.10
CA ARG A 117 16.28 -8.17 -1.10
C ARG A 117 14.89 -8.63 -0.68
N SER A 118 14.69 -9.94 -0.60
CA SER A 118 13.52 -10.51 0.06
C SER A 118 13.57 -10.16 1.54
N PRO A 119 12.49 -9.63 2.13
CA PRO A 119 12.41 -9.46 3.58
C PRO A 119 12.70 -10.78 4.29
N ALA A 120 13.51 -10.73 5.35
CA ALA A 120 13.91 -11.92 6.08
C ALA A 120 12.73 -12.54 6.86
N GLU A 121 12.86 -13.80 7.23
CA GLU A 121 11.90 -14.47 8.11
C GLU A 121 12.02 -13.89 9.52
N PRO A 122 10.90 -13.45 10.15
CA PRO A 122 10.95 -12.93 11.51
C PRO A 122 11.36 -14.03 12.49
N PRO A 123 12.34 -13.79 13.38
CA PRO A 123 12.83 -14.81 14.31
C PRO A 123 11.76 -15.27 15.32
N THR A 124 10.78 -14.40 15.64
CA THR A 124 9.72 -14.67 16.63
C THR A 124 8.49 -15.34 16.02
N SER A 125 8.38 -15.37 14.69
CA SER A 125 7.23 -15.91 13.96
C SER A 125 7.67 -16.95 12.92
N ALA A 126 8.69 -17.75 13.22
CA ALA A 126 9.12 -18.86 12.37
C ALA A 126 7.98 -19.87 12.20
N VAL A 127 7.70 -20.28 10.94
CA VAL A 127 6.66 -21.25 10.62
C VAL A 127 7.28 -22.49 9.98
N ILE A 128 6.71 -23.66 10.30
CA ILE A 128 7.09 -24.92 9.67
C ILE A 128 6.56 -24.94 8.22
N TYR A 129 5.33 -24.46 8.01
CA TYR A 129 4.68 -24.34 6.70
C TYR A 129 4.10 -22.94 6.50
N GLY A 130 4.35 -22.32 5.34
CA GLY A 130 3.74 -21.04 4.96
C GLY A 130 4.74 -19.96 4.51
N PRO A 131 4.28 -18.74 4.21
CA PRO A 131 5.13 -17.65 3.79
C PRO A 131 6.12 -17.24 4.91
N ARG A 132 7.40 -17.10 4.53
CA ARG A 132 8.47 -16.73 5.48
C ARG A 132 8.78 -15.23 5.50
N MET A 133 8.11 -14.46 4.65
CA MET A 133 8.33 -13.02 4.50
C MET A 133 7.75 -12.24 5.68
N GLY A 134 8.58 -11.44 6.36
CA GLY A 134 8.19 -10.53 7.43
C GLY A 134 8.18 -9.07 7.02
N PHE A 135 7.60 -8.22 7.86
CA PHE A 135 7.74 -6.77 7.74
C PHE A 135 9.17 -6.33 8.06
N THR A 136 9.50 -5.14 7.59
CA THR A 136 10.77 -4.46 7.82
C THR A 136 10.55 -3.17 8.61
N GLU A 137 11.63 -2.49 8.99
CA GLU A 137 11.57 -1.18 9.62
C GLU A 137 11.08 -0.07 8.65
N ASN A 138 11.13 -0.31 7.35
CA ASN A 138 10.71 0.66 6.35
C ASN A 138 9.21 0.52 6.02
N VAL A 139 8.41 1.50 6.44
CA VAL A 139 6.95 1.50 6.23
C VAL A 139 6.55 1.52 4.75
N ALA A 140 7.41 2.08 3.85
CA ALA A 140 7.12 2.09 2.42
C ALA A 140 7.26 0.68 1.80
N ILE A 141 8.19 -0.14 2.29
CA ILE A 141 8.30 -1.56 1.92
C ILE A 141 7.10 -2.33 2.48
N ASN A 142 6.74 -2.07 3.73
CA ASN A 142 5.65 -2.78 4.41
C ASN A 142 4.30 -2.54 3.71
N ILE A 143 4.00 -1.30 3.31
CA ILE A 143 2.77 -1.02 2.56
C ILE A 143 2.78 -1.64 1.16
N ALA A 144 3.93 -1.69 0.49
CA ALA A 144 4.07 -2.37 -0.81
C ALA A 144 3.77 -3.87 -0.69
N MET A 145 4.20 -4.53 0.39
CA MET A 145 3.88 -5.92 0.66
C MET A 145 2.38 -6.17 0.85
N LEU A 146 1.67 -5.27 1.54
CA LEU A 146 0.22 -5.35 1.70
C LEU A 146 -0.51 -5.06 0.37
N ARG A 147 -0.13 -4.02 -0.36
CA ARG A 147 -0.69 -3.70 -1.69
C ARG A 147 -0.58 -4.86 -2.67
N LYS A 148 0.56 -5.56 -2.66
CA LYS A 148 0.81 -6.72 -3.52
C LYS A 148 -0.11 -7.90 -3.21
N ARG A 149 -0.54 -8.06 -1.94
CA ARG A 149 -1.47 -9.10 -1.49
C ARG A 149 -2.93 -8.69 -1.61
N LEU A 150 -3.21 -7.40 -1.56
CA LEU A 150 -4.53 -6.81 -1.65
C LEU A 150 -4.57 -5.78 -2.81
N PRO A 151 -4.54 -6.23 -4.07
CA PRO A 151 -4.68 -5.37 -5.25
C PRO A 151 -6.16 -4.98 -5.42
N SER A 152 -6.70 -4.27 -4.42
CA SER A 152 -8.12 -3.89 -4.35
C SER A 152 -8.26 -2.39 -4.25
N PRO A 153 -9.19 -1.77 -5.00
CA PRO A 153 -9.50 -0.36 -4.85
C PRO A 153 -10.09 -0.02 -3.47
N SER A 154 -10.67 -1.02 -2.78
CA SER A 154 -11.19 -0.84 -1.42
C SER A 154 -10.09 -0.78 -0.35
N PHE A 155 -8.84 -1.11 -0.68
CA PHE A 155 -7.73 -1.04 0.28
C PHE A 155 -7.28 0.41 0.47
N VAL A 156 -7.70 1.00 1.59
CA VAL A 156 -7.47 2.40 1.97
C VAL A 156 -6.26 2.51 2.88
N VAL A 157 -5.42 3.51 2.59
CA VAL A 157 -4.24 3.87 3.38
C VAL A 157 -4.32 5.34 3.75
N GLN A 158 -4.34 5.64 5.04
CA GLN A 158 -4.30 6.99 5.60
C GLN A 158 -2.96 7.24 6.27
N ASN A 159 -2.38 8.43 6.10
CA ASN A 159 -1.08 8.79 6.64
C ASN A 159 -1.22 9.81 7.78
N PHE A 160 -0.50 9.54 8.88
CA PHE A 160 -0.38 10.42 10.04
C PHE A 160 1.09 10.66 10.37
N MET A 161 1.37 11.81 10.97
CA MET A 161 2.71 12.15 11.48
C MET A 161 2.60 12.36 12.98
N VAL A 162 3.30 11.55 13.77
CA VAL A 162 3.25 11.59 15.24
C VAL A 162 4.64 11.80 15.82
N GLY A 163 4.71 12.50 16.94
CA GLY A 163 5.96 12.90 17.60
C GLY A 163 6.40 14.31 17.21
N ARG A 164 6.55 15.19 18.21
CA ARG A 164 6.97 16.58 18.01
C ARG A 164 8.35 16.69 17.37
N HIS A 165 9.27 15.82 17.77
CA HIS A 165 10.65 15.81 17.30
C HIS A 165 10.91 14.74 16.23
N THR A 166 10.39 13.52 16.40
CA THR A 166 10.67 12.42 15.45
C THR A 166 9.86 12.52 14.17
N LYS A 167 8.63 13.12 14.22
CA LYS A 167 7.71 13.19 13.07
C LYS A 167 7.58 11.84 12.37
N THR A 168 7.37 10.79 13.17
CA THR A 168 7.30 9.41 12.70
C THR A 168 6.03 9.19 11.89
N LYS A 169 6.19 8.60 10.71
CA LYS A 169 5.08 8.27 9.82
C LYS A 169 4.32 7.05 10.34
N ILE A 170 2.99 7.19 10.42
CA ILE A 170 2.08 6.12 10.81
C ILE A 170 1.05 5.94 9.70
N LEU A 171 0.91 4.72 9.20
CA LEU A 171 -0.08 4.37 8.20
C LEU A 171 -1.20 3.56 8.83
N VAL A 172 -2.44 4.04 8.67
CA VAL A 172 -3.66 3.32 9.05
C VAL A 172 -4.25 2.69 7.80
N CYS A 173 -4.34 1.37 7.80
CA CYS A 173 -4.75 0.56 6.67
C CYS A 173 -6.06 -0.18 7.00
N HIS A 174 -7.03 -0.15 6.07
CA HIS A 174 -8.29 -0.88 6.21
C HIS A 174 -8.92 -1.17 4.85
N LEU A 175 -9.91 -2.04 4.80
CA LEU A 175 -10.73 -2.28 3.62
C LEU A 175 -12.05 -1.51 3.76
N ASP A 176 -12.28 -0.54 2.86
CA ASP A 176 -13.56 0.18 2.79
C ASP A 176 -14.69 -0.78 2.39
N GLY A 177 -15.83 -0.63 3.04
CA GLY A 177 -16.98 -1.54 2.86
C GLY A 177 -16.91 -2.81 3.72
N ILE A 178 -15.74 -3.17 4.31
CA ILE A 178 -15.57 -4.32 5.20
C ILE A 178 -15.30 -3.85 6.63
N ALA A 179 -14.32 -2.97 6.81
CA ALA A 179 -14.01 -2.41 8.12
C ALA A 179 -15.13 -1.47 8.63
N SER A 180 -15.41 -1.53 9.92
CA SER A 180 -16.38 -0.63 10.56
C SER A 180 -15.91 0.83 10.47
N LYS A 181 -16.70 1.68 9.81
CA LYS A 181 -16.41 3.13 9.70
C LYS A 181 -16.26 3.80 11.06
N LYS A 182 -17.02 3.36 12.06
CA LYS A 182 -16.92 3.85 13.44
C LYS A 182 -15.56 3.52 14.03
N THR A 183 -15.13 2.27 13.92
CA THR A 183 -13.82 1.81 14.43
C THR A 183 -12.66 2.53 13.74
N VAL A 184 -12.69 2.66 12.41
CA VAL A 184 -11.68 3.41 11.65
C VAL A 184 -11.58 4.84 12.15
N LYS A 185 -12.73 5.54 12.27
CA LYS A 185 -12.77 6.94 12.74
C LYS A 185 -12.26 7.10 14.17
N GLU A 186 -12.57 6.17 15.07
CA GLU A 186 -12.09 6.18 16.45
C GLU A 186 -10.57 5.98 16.51
N ILE A 187 -10.02 5.06 15.72
CA ILE A 187 -8.57 4.82 15.62
C ILE A 187 -7.85 6.05 15.08
N CYS A 188 -8.31 6.62 13.97
CA CYS A 188 -7.71 7.82 13.38
C CYS A 188 -7.71 9.00 14.36
N LYS A 189 -8.86 9.29 14.99
CA LYS A 189 -8.95 10.34 16.02
C LYS A 189 -7.98 10.12 17.18
N LYS A 190 -7.81 8.87 17.59
CA LYS A 190 -6.92 8.53 18.69
C LYS A 190 -5.47 8.78 18.30
N ILE A 191 -5.05 8.39 17.09
CA ILE A 191 -3.71 8.67 16.56
C ILE A 191 -3.48 10.18 16.44
N GLU A 192 -4.43 10.94 15.91
CA GLU A 192 -4.35 12.40 15.80
C GLU A 192 -4.21 13.11 17.16
N SER A 193 -4.80 12.53 18.21
CA SER A 193 -4.74 13.07 19.57
C SER A 193 -3.43 12.76 20.30
N ILE A 194 -2.55 11.94 19.76
CA ILE A 194 -1.28 11.59 20.38
C ILE A 194 -0.34 12.79 20.37
N ASN A 195 -0.01 13.30 21.57
CA ASN A 195 0.92 14.42 21.75
C ASN A 195 2.09 13.98 22.63
N ILE A 196 3.15 13.50 21.99
CA ILE A 196 4.39 13.05 22.63
C ILE A 196 5.60 13.58 21.86
N ASP A 197 6.76 13.54 22.48
CA ASP A 197 8.00 14.07 21.89
C ASP A 197 8.50 13.22 20.72
N GLY A 198 8.36 11.91 20.83
CA GLY A 198 8.82 11.00 19.79
C GLY A 198 8.16 9.63 19.81
N VAL A 199 8.11 9.01 18.63
CA VAL A 199 7.73 7.62 18.40
C VAL A 199 8.91 6.93 17.76
N ILE A 200 9.46 5.92 18.41
CA ILE A 200 10.63 5.16 17.92
C ILE A 200 10.18 3.88 17.23
N ASP A 201 9.18 3.22 17.78
CA ASP A 201 8.61 1.99 17.23
C ASP A 201 7.10 1.86 17.52
N SER A 202 6.52 0.71 17.14
CA SER A 202 5.08 0.45 17.31
C SER A 202 4.64 0.31 18.76
N SER A 203 5.54 0.02 19.72
CA SER A 203 5.20 -0.12 21.13
C SER A 203 4.67 1.19 21.75
N TYR A 204 5.24 2.33 21.31
CA TYR A 204 4.74 3.64 21.72
C TYR A 204 3.28 3.86 21.32
N ILE A 205 2.90 3.44 20.12
CA ILE A 205 1.51 3.56 19.65
C ILE A 205 0.62 2.54 20.35
N LEU A 206 1.12 1.33 20.58
CA LEU A 206 0.40 0.26 21.28
C LEU A 206 -0.09 0.73 22.67
N GLU A 207 0.76 1.43 23.44
CA GLU A 207 0.41 1.93 24.78
C GLU A 207 -0.84 2.82 24.78
N PHE A 208 -1.02 3.64 23.73
CA PHE A 208 -2.23 4.47 23.61
C PHE A 208 -3.50 3.62 23.37
N PHE A 209 -3.38 2.44 22.80
CA PHE A 209 -4.49 1.54 22.55
C PHE A 209 -4.70 0.53 23.69
N GLN A 210 -3.73 0.33 24.56
CA GLN A 210 -3.87 -0.43 25.80
C GLN A 210 -4.43 0.50 26.90
N GLY A 211 -5.61 0.20 27.44
CA GLY A 211 -6.16 0.99 28.57
C GLY A 211 -5.38 0.71 29.84
N LYS A 212 -5.17 1.73 30.68
CA LYS A 212 -4.40 1.66 31.93
C LYS A 212 -4.86 0.58 32.94
N ASN A 213 -6.07 0.02 32.80
CA ASN A 213 -6.69 -0.90 33.77
C ASN A 213 -7.32 -2.15 33.11
N THR A 214 -6.84 -2.58 31.94
CA THR A 214 -7.40 -3.79 31.29
C THR A 214 -6.35 -4.90 31.23
N ILE A 215 -6.72 -6.07 31.72
CA ILE A 215 -5.94 -7.32 31.64
C ILE A 215 -5.94 -7.85 30.18
N PHE A 216 -6.91 -7.44 29.36
CA PHE A 216 -7.06 -7.92 28.00
C PHE A 216 -6.34 -7.02 26.99
N LYS A 217 -5.60 -7.64 26.08
CA LYS A 217 -5.02 -6.96 24.91
C LYS A 217 -6.14 -6.32 24.08
N ARG A 218 -5.95 -5.08 23.64
CA ARG A 218 -6.87 -4.38 22.73
C ARG A 218 -6.38 -4.34 21.30
N ALA A 219 -5.07 -4.54 21.10
CA ALA A 219 -4.44 -4.59 19.79
C ALA A 219 -3.62 -5.89 19.65
N GLY A 220 -3.73 -6.54 18.51
CA GLY A 220 -2.89 -7.66 18.11
C GLY A 220 -1.59 -7.17 17.49
N LEU A 221 -0.53 -7.95 17.64
CA LEU A 221 0.77 -7.72 17.02
C LEU A 221 0.95 -8.73 15.89
N ALA A 222 1.51 -8.30 14.76
CA ALA A 222 1.83 -9.17 13.64
C ALA A 222 3.08 -8.71 12.90
N GLU A 223 4.01 -9.62 12.72
CA GLU A 223 5.26 -9.40 11.96
C GLU A 223 5.13 -9.83 10.49
N LYS A 224 4.06 -10.54 10.15
CA LYS A 224 3.87 -11.14 8.83
C LYS A 224 2.78 -10.45 8.02
N PRO A 225 3.07 -10.03 6.77
CA PRO A 225 2.09 -9.38 5.90
C PRO A 225 0.88 -10.25 5.55
N ASP A 226 1.02 -11.58 5.47
CA ASP A 226 -0.07 -12.51 5.21
C ASP A 226 -1.08 -12.56 6.37
N ILE A 227 -0.59 -12.56 7.62
CA ILE A 227 -1.44 -12.49 8.82
C ILE A 227 -2.21 -11.16 8.84
N VAL A 228 -1.54 -10.04 8.58
CA VAL A 228 -2.19 -8.73 8.52
C VAL A 228 -3.21 -8.67 7.39
N THR A 229 -2.89 -9.24 6.23
CA THR A 229 -3.83 -9.34 5.10
C THR A 229 -5.10 -10.10 5.48
N ALA A 230 -4.97 -11.26 6.15
CA ALA A 230 -6.12 -12.03 6.62
C ALA A 230 -6.99 -11.21 7.59
N LYS A 231 -6.36 -10.51 8.53
CA LYS A 231 -7.07 -9.65 9.50
C LYS A 231 -7.78 -8.46 8.84
N LEU A 232 -7.19 -7.86 7.78
CA LEU A 232 -7.84 -6.81 7.00
C LEU A 232 -9.09 -7.35 6.26
N LEU A 233 -9.02 -8.57 5.71
CA LEU A 233 -10.17 -9.23 5.07
C LEU A 233 -11.29 -9.56 6.07
N GLU A 234 -10.98 -9.72 7.35
CA GLU A 234 -11.94 -9.87 8.45
C GLU A 234 -12.56 -8.53 8.92
N GLY A 235 -12.18 -7.40 8.30
CA GLY A 235 -12.69 -6.07 8.63
C GLY A 235 -11.93 -5.36 9.75
N ARG A 236 -10.74 -5.82 10.11
CA ARG A 236 -9.88 -5.14 11.09
C ARG A 236 -9.10 -4.00 10.44
N VAL A 237 -8.53 -3.16 11.27
CA VAL A 237 -7.67 -2.05 10.91
C VAL A 237 -6.23 -2.41 11.26
N ALA A 238 -5.30 -2.19 10.36
CA ALA A 238 -3.88 -2.35 10.62
C ALA A 238 -3.19 -0.99 10.74
N ILE A 239 -2.26 -0.87 11.68
CA ILE A 239 -1.42 0.31 11.88
C ILE A 239 0.03 -0.11 11.64
N LEU A 240 0.68 0.55 10.67
CA LEU A 240 2.11 0.40 10.40
C LEU A 240 2.83 1.65 10.90
N VAL A 241 3.94 1.46 11.61
CA VAL A 241 4.77 2.54 12.15
C VAL A 241 6.13 2.49 11.47
N ASP A 242 6.59 3.63 10.97
CA ASP A 242 7.93 3.72 10.39
C ASP A 242 9.00 3.49 11.47
N GLY A 243 10.00 2.70 11.16
CA GLY A 243 11.01 2.24 12.14
C GLY A 243 10.64 0.93 12.85
N SER A 244 9.45 0.32 12.57
CA SER A 244 9.02 -0.91 13.23
C SER A 244 8.64 -2.02 12.26
N PRO A 245 9.14 -3.26 12.45
CA PRO A 245 8.75 -4.43 11.68
C PRO A 245 7.45 -5.09 12.20
N ILE A 246 6.73 -4.42 13.11
CA ILE A 246 5.54 -4.94 13.75
C ILE A 246 4.33 -4.08 13.38
N ALA A 247 3.31 -4.70 12.79
CA ALA A 247 2.01 -4.10 12.56
C ALA A 247 1.10 -4.31 13.78
N LEU A 248 0.34 -3.28 14.15
CA LEU A 248 -0.73 -3.38 15.13
C LEU A 248 -2.03 -3.67 14.40
N THR A 249 -2.89 -4.53 14.94
CA THR A 249 -4.19 -4.87 14.35
C THR A 249 -5.32 -4.67 15.36
N LEU A 250 -6.38 -3.96 14.99
CA LEU A 250 -7.50 -3.60 15.87
C LEU A 250 -8.85 -3.89 15.17
N PRO A 251 -9.87 -4.29 15.95
CA PRO A 251 -9.80 -4.71 17.36
C PRO A 251 -9.08 -6.04 17.54
N PHE A 252 -8.55 -6.29 18.74
CA PHE A 252 -8.01 -7.60 19.11
C PHE A 252 -9.17 -8.56 19.43
N MET A 253 -9.09 -9.80 18.98
CA MET A 253 -10.01 -10.86 19.34
C MET A 253 -9.30 -11.88 20.24
N VAL A 254 -9.94 -12.28 21.35
CA VAL A 254 -9.35 -13.19 22.35
C VAL A 254 -8.85 -14.51 21.75
N PHE A 255 -9.46 -14.96 20.65
CA PHE A 255 -9.06 -16.18 19.95
C PHE A 255 -7.78 -16.04 19.10
N GLU A 256 -7.22 -14.84 18.95
CA GLU A 256 -6.00 -14.65 18.12
C GLU A 256 -4.79 -15.42 18.67
N ASP A 257 -4.66 -15.46 20.01
CA ASP A 257 -3.57 -16.20 20.66
C ASP A 257 -3.71 -17.72 20.43
N LEU A 258 -4.93 -18.22 20.17
CA LEU A 258 -5.20 -19.63 19.83
C LEU A 258 -5.02 -19.94 18.34
N GLN A 259 -5.03 -18.92 17.48
CA GLN A 259 -4.83 -19.05 16.02
C GLN A 259 -3.39 -18.77 15.60
N ASN A 260 -2.48 -18.58 16.53
CA ASN A 260 -1.06 -18.42 16.23
C ASN A 260 -0.60 -19.62 15.38
N SER A 261 -0.03 -19.36 14.20
CA SER A 261 0.42 -20.38 13.26
C SER A 261 1.27 -21.47 13.94
N THR A 262 2.17 -21.06 14.84
CA THR A 262 3.01 -21.98 15.61
C THR A 262 2.20 -22.94 16.48
N LEU A 263 1.12 -22.46 17.14
CA LEU A 263 0.26 -23.32 17.95
C LEU A 263 -0.62 -24.25 17.11
N ARG A 264 -1.05 -23.78 15.91
CA ARG A 264 -1.79 -24.61 14.96
C ARG A 264 -0.91 -25.70 14.42
N ASP A 265 0.31 -25.38 14.01
CA ASP A 265 1.28 -26.34 13.49
C ASP A 265 1.65 -27.38 14.55
N LEU A 266 1.82 -26.95 15.82
CA LEU A 266 2.03 -27.86 16.96
C LEU A 266 0.85 -28.80 17.20
N LYS A 267 -0.39 -28.31 17.08
CA LYS A 267 -1.59 -29.14 17.21
C LYS A 267 -1.69 -30.18 16.10
N GLU A 268 -1.36 -29.82 14.84
CA GLU A 268 -1.32 -30.75 13.73
C GLU A 268 -0.25 -31.82 13.94
N ILE A 269 0.94 -31.46 14.41
CA ILE A 269 2.01 -32.39 14.76
C ILE A 269 1.57 -33.33 15.90
N LEU A 270 0.96 -32.80 16.97
CA LEU A 270 0.49 -33.61 18.09
C LEU A 270 -0.64 -34.57 17.68
N ASN A 271 -1.52 -34.17 16.76
CA ASN A 271 -2.55 -35.06 16.23
C ASN A 271 -1.97 -36.21 15.38
N ILE A 272 -0.81 -36.02 14.76
CA ILE A 272 -0.09 -37.08 14.02
C ILE A 272 0.50 -38.13 14.97
N PHE A 273 0.90 -37.70 16.18
CA PHE A 273 1.46 -38.59 17.21
C PHE A 273 0.40 -39.20 18.15
N ALA A 274 -0.88 -38.80 18.02
CA ALA A 274 -1.99 -39.29 18.84
C ALA A 274 -2.77 -40.49 18.17
N ILE A 275 -2.27 -40.98 17.06
CA ILE A 275 -2.67 -42.24 16.43
C ILE A 275 -1.62 -43.31 16.77
#